data_d3e2f025097eec6a716b4c2c27b5014a
#
_entry.id   d3e2f025097eec6a716b4c2c27b5014a
#
_cell.length_a   1.000
_cell.length_b   1.000
_cell.length_c   1.000
_cell.angle_alpha   90.00
_cell.angle_beta   90.00
_cell.angle_gamma   90.00
#
_symmetry.space_group_name_H-M   'P 1'
#
loop_
_entity.id
_entity.type
_entity.pdbx_description
1 polymer ?
#
loop_
_entity_poly.entity_id
_entity_poly.type
_entity_poly.pdbx_seq_one_letter_code
_entity_poly.pdbx_strand_id
1 'polypeptide(L)'
;MASAPKDIQFSGFTKYLILDGLLTESEAQIHSQEAQKMKIPLLSYLVTNKIIDSKVVATKASLEYGVPFLDLDAIDLRNLPINLINEKLIRKHRALPLFIRGKTLFIAQSDPTNLLALDEIKFQSRLHPETILVEENKLTHAIEASLEAIDTSMTDLLDEDLENLDISGGDEELAKADINVDIDDAPIVRFVNKILLDSIKKGASDIHMEPYEKNFRIRFRADGILYQVASPPANIANRIISRIKVMAKMDIAERRVPQDGRIKMTLSRHRAIDFRVNTCPTLFGEKVVLRILDPTSAQIGIEKLGFEPEQEKLFLTAINKPYGMVLVTGPTGSGKTVTLYTGLNILNSVERNISTAEDPVEITVEGINQVNMNVKAGLTFANALRAFLRQDPDIIMVGEIRDLETAEIAVKAAQTGHLVLSTLHTNDAPQTLNRLMQMGIEPFNIVSAVNLIMAQRLARRLCEHCKKPADFPDNILISAGFNEDELKTLKIFSPVGCEHCTNGYKGRVGIYQVMTLSEKMRALILEGGNALQLAELAKSEGINDLRASGLNKIRMGITSLEEIDRVTKE
;
A
#
# COMPACT_ATOMS: atom_id res chain seq x y z
N MET A 1 44.14 29.44 23.69
CA MET A 1 42.99 30.26 24.20
C MET A 1 41.74 29.64 23.62
N ALA A 2 41.05 28.83 24.44
CA ALA A 2 39.78 28.23 24.08
C ALA A 2 38.71 29.31 24.18
N SER A 3 37.97 29.53 23.11
CA SER A 3 36.84 30.45 23.10
C SER A 3 35.75 29.92 24.04
N ALA A 4 35.32 30.74 25.00
CA ALA A 4 34.18 30.45 25.87
C ALA A 4 32.94 30.17 25.06
N PRO A 5 32.07 29.21 25.47
CA PRO A 5 30.80 28.96 24.79
C PRO A 5 29.94 30.25 24.86
N LYS A 6 29.43 30.66 23.70
CA LYS A 6 28.42 31.72 23.64
C LYS A 6 27.21 31.26 24.42
N ASP A 7 26.84 32.01 25.48
CA ASP A 7 25.57 31.86 26.19
C ASP A 7 24.43 32.00 25.18
N ILE A 8 23.80 30.89 24.84
CA ILE A 8 22.60 30.87 23.99
C ILE A 8 21.45 31.27 24.90
N GLN A 9 20.99 32.52 24.78
CA GLN A 9 19.76 32.97 25.47
C GLN A 9 18.57 32.31 24.81
N PHE A 10 17.99 31.32 25.46
CA PHE A 10 16.71 30.75 25.05
C PHE A 10 15.59 31.76 25.21
N SER A 11 14.71 31.86 24.22
CA SER A 11 13.53 32.74 24.22
C SER A 11 12.24 31.96 24.00
N GLY A 12 11.11 32.58 24.28
CA GLY A 12 9.80 31.99 24.05
C GLY A 12 9.53 30.73 24.89
N PHE A 13 8.89 29.76 24.29
CA PHE A 13 8.43 28.56 24.98
C PHE A 13 9.55 27.67 25.52
N THR A 14 10.71 27.65 24.85
CA THR A 14 11.88 26.88 25.31
C THR A 14 12.39 27.38 26.67
N LYS A 15 12.39 28.72 26.88
CA LYS A 15 12.76 29.32 28.17
C LYS A 15 11.80 28.88 29.27
N TYR A 16 10.51 28.82 28.98
CA TYR A 16 9.51 28.36 29.91
C TYR A 16 9.75 26.88 30.33
N LEU A 17 10.03 25.98 29.38
CA LEU A 17 10.32 24.56 29.68
C LEU A 17 11.52 24.39 30.61
N ILE A 18 12.54 25.27 30.49
CA ILE A 18 13.71 25.27 31.36
C ILE A 18 13.35 25.80 32.76
N LEU A 19 12.63 26.92 32.85
CA LEU A 19 12.22 27.52 34.12
C LEU A 19 11.29 26.62 34.95
N ASP A 20 10.43 25.85 34.27
CA ASP A 20 9.51 24.92 34.91
C ASP A 20 10.17 23.56 35.25
N GLY A 21 11.47 23.41 34.96
CA GLY A 21 12.26 22.20 35.29
C GLY A 21 11.93 20.97 34.45
N LEU A 22 11.28 21.16 33.31
CA LEU A 22 10.98 20.09 32.37
C LEU A 22 12.17 19.75 31.47
N LEU A 23 13.15 20.66 31.35
CA LEU A 23 14.40 20.52 30.64
C LEU A 23 15.52 21.25 31.40
N THR A 24 16.72 20.71 31.37
CA THR A 24 17.91 21.46 31.76
C THR A 24 18.44 22.31 30.59
N GLU A 25 19.20 23.39 30.86
CA GLU A 25 19.78 24.22 29.80
C GLU A 25 20.68 23.41 28.85
N SER A 26 21.44 22.42 29.36
CA SER A 26 22.30 21.55 28.58
C SER A 26 21.50 20.61 27.66
N GLU A 27 20.41 20.03 28.15
CA GLU A 27 19.50 19.20 27.33
C GLU A 27 18.80 20.02 26.26
N ALA A 28 18.30 21.22 26.60
CA ALA A 28 17.69 22.12 25.66
C ALA A 28 18.63 22.51 24.52
N GLN A 29 19.93 22.69 24.79
CA GLN A 29 20.93 23.02 23.80
C GLN A 29 21.20 21.83 22.85
N ILE A 30 21.36 20.63 23.40
CA ILE A 30 21.61 19.40 22.61
C ILE A 30 20.41 19.12 21.71
N HIS A 31 19.21 19.07 22.30
CA HIS A 31 18.00 18.73 21.55
C HIS A 31 17.58 19.81 20.55
N SER A 32 17.88 21.09 20.83
CA SER A 32 17.67 22.17 19.87
C SER A 32 18.56 22.01 18.61
N GLN A 33 19.81 21.60 18.79
CA GLN A 33 20.71 21.32 17.65
C GLN A 33 20.26 20.11 16.83
N GLU A 34 19.78 19.06 17.49
CA GLU A 34 19.26 17.87 16.83
C GLU A 34 17.96 18.15 16.08
N ALA A 35 17.03 18.85 16.69
CA ALA A 35 15.78 19.29 16.06
C ALA A 35 16.03 20.18 14.82
N GLN A 36 17.04 21.07 14.91
CA GLN A 36 17.44 21.93 13.80
C GLN A 36 18.06 21.14 12.64
N LYS A 37 18.86 20.09 12.91
CA LYS A 37 19.39 19.17 11.88
C LYS A 37 18.28 18.43 11.17
N MET A 38 17.24 18.01 11.91
CA MET A 38 16.07 17.33 11.38
C MET A 38 15.02 18.27 10.74
N LYS A 39 15.22 19.60 10.85
CA LYS A 39 14.29 20.63 10.37
C LYS A 39 12.88 20.53 10.96
N ILE A 40 12.77 20.11 12.22
CA ILE A 40 11.50 20.02 12.95
C ILE A 40 11.53 20.95 14.17
N PRO A 41 10.34 21.41 14.65
CA PRO A 41 10.27 22.24 15.88
C PRO A 41 10.78 21.46 17.10
N LEU A 42 11.43 22.17 18.02
CA LEU A 42 12.00 21.55 19.23
C LEU A 42 10.96 20.79 20.04
N LEU A 43 9.77 21.36 20.26
CA LEU A 43 8.70 20.71 21.02
C LEU A 43 8.26 19.40 20.36
N SER A 44 8.09 19.38 19.03
CA SER A 44 7.78 18.16 18.28
C SER A 44 8.87 17.11 18.44
N TYR A 45 10.14 17.52 18.38
CA TYR A 45 11.28 16.62 18.61
C TYR A 45 11.25 15.99 20.01
N LEU A 46 11.04 16.80 21.04
CA LEU A 46 11.02 16.37 22.44
C LEU A 46 9.87 15.38 22.73
N VAL A 47 8.70 15.66 22.18
CA VAL A 47 7.51 14.79 22.35
C VAL A 47 7.66 13.50 21.57
N THR A 48 8.12 13.55 20.31
CA THR A 48 8.30 12.37 19.46
C THR A 48 9.33 11.38 20.04
N ASN A 49 10.42 11.92 20.61
CA ASN A 49 11.44 11.09 21.27
C ASN A 49 11.10 10.74 22.73
N LYS A 50 9.88 11.03 23.19
CA LYS A 50 9.39 10.73 24.56
C LYS A 50 10.26 11.31 25.67
N ILE A 51 10.91 12.44 25.41
CA ILE A 51 11.74 13.15 26.39
C ILE A 51 10.82 13.92 27.37
N ILE A 52 9.72 14.47 26.85
CA ILE A 52 8.70 15.18 27.65
C ILE A 52 7.31 14.65 27.30
N ASP A 53 6.45 14.55 28.31
CA ASP A 53 5.05 14.20 28.11
C ASP A 53 4.25 15.38 27.55
N SER A 54 3.57 15.15 26.42
CA SER A 54 2.85 16.20 25.68
C SER A 54 1.70 16.81 26.49
N LYS A 55 0.98 16.00 27.26
CA LYS A 55 -0.16 16.44 28.08
C LYS A 55 0.29 17.31 29.24
N VAL A 56 1.39 16.93 29.90
CA VAL A 56 1.98 17.70 31.00
C VAL A 56 2.39 19.08 30.51
N VAL A 57 3.07 19.16 29.37
CA VAL A 57 3.49 20.43 28.76
C VAL A 57 2.29 21.30 28.43
N ALA A 58 1.28 20.78 27.75
CA ALA A 58 0.11 21.52 27.32
C ALA A 58 -0.69 22.06 28.53
N THR A 59 -0.86 21.22 29.57
CA THR A 59 -1.59 21.62 30.78
C THR A 59 -0.85 22.73 31.54
N LYS A 60 0.46 22.61 31.73
CA LYS A 60 1.27 23.62 32.41
C LYS A 60 1.34 24.92 31.62
N ALA A 61 1.50 24.85 30.29
CA ALA A 61 1.47 26.04 29.44
C ALA A 61 0.12 26.76 29.47
N SER A 62 -0.98 26.00 29.55
CA SER A 62 -2.32 26.59 29.70
C SER A 62 -2.47 27.43 30.98
N LEU A 63 -1.94 26.93 32.08
CA LEU A 63 -1.97 27.64 33.36
C LEU A 63 -1.07 28.87 33.36
N GLU A 64 0.12 28.81 32.81
CA GLU A 64 1.10 29.89 32.78
C GLU A 64 0.67 31.04 31.84
N TYR A 65 0.21 30.70 30.64
CA TYR A 65 -0.15 31.69 29.61
C TYR A 65 -1.62 32.11 29.65
N GLY A 66 -2.45 31.46 30.50
CA GLY A 66 -3.89 31.76 30.57
C GLY A 66 -4.67 31.41 29.30
N VAL A 67 -4.13 30.50 28.47
CA VAL A 67 -4.75 30.07 27.22
C VAL A 67 -5.54 28.79 27.47
N PRO A 68 -6.81 28.67 27.01
CA PRO A 68 -7.61 27.48 27.26
C PRO A 68 -6.98 26.21 26.62
N PHE A 69 -7.02 25.11 27.37
CA PHE A 69 -6.59 23.79 26.88
C PHE A 69 -7.80 23.00 26.37
N LEU A 70 -7.61 22.32 25.26
CA LEU A 70 -8.61 21.46 24.64
C LEU A 70 -8.03 20.11 24.24
N ASP A 71 -8.76 19.05 24.53
CA ASP A 71 -8.44 17.72 24.04
C ASP A 71 -9.00 17.53 22.62
N LEU A 72 -8.12 17.34 21.62
CA LEU A 72 -8.52 17.17 20.22
C LEU A 72 -9.34 15.89 19.97
N ASP A 73 -9.23 14.88 20.83
CA ASP A 73 -10.06 13.67 20.71
C ASP A 73 -11.56 13.95 20.97
N ALA A 74 -11.89 15.10 21.56
CA ALA A 74 -13.27 15.53 21.80
C ALA A 74 -13.90 16.28 20.61
N ILE A 75 -13.15 16.52 19.52
CA ILE A 75 -13.61 17.29 18.35
C ILE A 75 -13.73 16.37 17.13
N ASP A 76 -14.80 16.57 16.34
CA ASP A 76 -14.93 15.96 15.02
C ASP A 76 -14.04 16.67 13.99
N LEU A 77 -12.91 16.04 13.64
CA LEU A 77 -11.92 16.58 12.72
C LEU A 77 -12.42 16.70 11.26
N ARG A 78 -13.58 16.13 10.92
CA ARG A 78 -14.14 16.14 9.55
C ARG A 78 -14.76 17.49 9.16
N ASN A 79 -15.13 18.31 10.14
CA ASN A 79 -15.87 19.55 9.94
C ASN A 79 -15.06 20.82 10.28
N LEU A 80 -13.73 20.73 10.22
CA LEU A 80 -12.87 21.86 10.52
C LEU A 80 -12.85 22.90 9.37
N PRO A 81 -12.80 24.21 9.64
CA PRO A 81 -12.78 25.27 8.63
C PRO A 81 -11.37 25.45 8.03
N ILE A 82 -10.75 24.37 7.56
CA ILE A 82 -9.35 24.34 7.12
C ILE A 82 -9.14 25.17 5.84
N ASN A 83 -10.15 25.25 4.98
CA ASN A 83 -10.12 26.01 3.72
C ASN A 83 -9.85 27.52 3.90
N LEU A 84 -9.96 28.04 5.12
CA LEU A 84 -9.67 29.46 5.43
C LEU A 84 -8.17 29.76 5.53
N ILE A 85 -7.34 28.74 5.70
CA ILE A 85 -5.90 28.86 5.90
C ILE A 85 -5.18 27.98 4.88
N ASN A 86 -4.13 28.51 4.25
CA ASN A 86 -3.34 27.74 3.30
C ASN A 86 -2.60 26.60 4.03
N GLU A 87 -2.60 25.41 3.43
CA GLU A 87 -1.89 24.23 3.93
C GLU A 87 -0.44 24.53 4.34
N LYS A 88 0.26 25.33 3.53
CA LYS A 88 1.64 25.75 3.84
C LYS A 88 1.77 26.48 5.18
N LEU A 89 0.78 27.29 5.56
CA LEU A 89 0.77 28.00 6.84
C LEU A 89 0.43 27.04 7.99
N ILE A 90 -0.52 26.12 7.77
CA ILE A 90 -0.88 25.09 8.76
C ILE A 90 0.36 24.25 9.10
N ARG A 91 1.08 23.75 8.08
CA ARG A 91 2.30 22.97 8.27
C ARG A 91 3.46 23.77 8.86
N LYS A 92 3.71 24.99 8.33
CA LYS A 92 4.81 25.87 8.77
C LYS A 92 4.69 26.25 10.25
N HIS A 93 3.48 26.61 10.68
CA HIS A 93 3.23 27.12 12.02
C HIS A 93 2.62 26.09 12.96
N ARG A 94 2.29 24.89 12.47
CA ARG A 94 1.61 23.82 13.23
C ARG A 94 0.36 24.39 13.93
N ALA A 95 -0.49 25.05 13.15
CA ALA A 95 -1.66 25.78 13.60
C ALA A 95 -2.90 25.27 12.86
N LEU A 96 -3.80 24.56 13.55
CA LEU A 96 -4.98 23.95 12.97
C LEU A 96 -6.24 24.77 13.29
N PRO A 97 -7.00 25.27 12.30
CA PRO A 97 -8.26 25.97 12.57
C PRO A 97 -9.32 24.99 13.06
N LEU A 98 -9.96 25.30 14.20
CA LEU A 98 -10.93 24.42 14.84
C LEU A 98 -12.38 24.82 14.52
N PHE A 99 -12.75 26.04 14.80
CA PHE A 99 -14.11 26.55 14.58
C PHE A 99 -14.14 28.07 14.57
N ILE A 100 -15.27 28.66 14.13
CA ILE A 100 -15.51 30.10 14.06
C ILE A 100 -16.65 30.49 15.00
N ARG A 101 -16.47 31.54 15.76
CA ARG A 101 -17.57 32.21 16.50
C ARG A 101 -17.60 33.70 16.15
N GLY A 102 -18.61 34.09 15.41
CA GLY A 102 -18.73 35.48 14.93
C GLY A 102 -17.56 35.86 14.00
N LYS A 103 -16.66 36.72 14.44
CA LYS A 103 -15.46 37.15 13.70
C LYS A 103 -14.16 36.55 14.26
N THR A 104 -14.26 35.64 15.22
CA THR A 104 -13.11 35.00 15.86
C THR A 104 -12.91 33.60 15.31
N LEU A 105 -11.69 33.28 14.85
CA LEU A 105 -11.24 31.97 14.40
C LEU A 105 -10.39 31.35 15.51
N PHE A 106 -10.87 30.22 16.07
CA PHE A 106 -10.14 29.50 17.10
C PHE A 106 -9.16 28.53 16.46
N ILE A 107 -7.90 28.55 16.91
CA ILE A 107 -6.78 27.84 16.31
C ILE A 107 -6.10 26.95 17.35
N ALA A 108 -5.98 25.66 17.06
CA ALA A 108 -5.20 24.75 17.88
C ALA A 108 -3.70 24.96 17.62
N GLN A 109 -2.95 25.15 18.69
CA GLN A 109 -1.48 25.24 18.69
C GLN A 109 -0.93 24.54 19.93
N SER A 110 0.30 24.05 19.87
CA SER A 110 1.02 23.49 21.01
C SER A 110 1.97 24.50 21.67
N ASP A 111 2.34 25.56 20.95
CA ASP A 111 3.21 26.65 21.42
C ASP A 111 2.43 27.97 21.49
N PRO A 112 2.10 28.45 22.70
CA PRO A 112 1.35 29.71 22.88
C PRO A 112 2.16 30.96 22.55
N THR A 113 3.47 30.85 22.38
CA THR A 113 4.35 31.99 22.10
C THR A 113 4.52 32.25 20.60
N ASN A 114 3.94 31.42 19.74
CA ASN A 114 4.01 31.58 18.28
C ASN A 114 3.02 32.63 17.76
N LEU A 115 3.27 33.91 18.11
CA LEU A 115 2.43 35.03 17.68
C LEU A 115 2.51 35.30 16.17
N LEU A 116 3.63 34.96 15.53
CA LEU A 116 3.79 35.10 14.07
C LEU A 116 2.76 34.27 13.30
N ALA A 117 2.42 33.11 13.82
CA ALA A 117 1.38 32.28 13.24
C ALA A 117 0.03 32.99 13.20
N LEU A 118 -0.33 33.64 14.30
CA LEU A 118 -1.61 34.35 14.42
C LEU A 118 -1.67 35.55 13.47
N ASP A 119 -0.57 36.30 13.32
CA ASP A 119 -0.52 37.45 12.42
C ASP A 119 -0.64 37.03 10.95
N GLU A 120 0.09 35.97 10.51
CA GLU A 120 -0.01 35.44 9.14
C GLU A 120 -1.42 34.87 8.86
N ILE A 121 -2.02 34.17 9.83
CA ILE A 121 -3.38 33.62 9.72
C ILE A 121 -4.43 34.74 9.68
N LYS A 122 -4.30 35.79 10.50
CA LYS A 122 -5.18 36.94 10.48
C LYS A 122 -5.16 37.65 9.13
N PHE A 123 -3.98 37.78 8.54
CA PHE A 123 -3.83 38.41 7.23
C PHE A 123 -4.55 37.61 6.14
N GLN A 124 -4.44 36.29 6.17
CA GLN A 124 -5.03 35.44 5.16
C GLN A 124 -6.54 35.25 5.34
N SER A 125 -6.98 34.91 6.56
CA SER A 125 -8.39 34.60 6.85
C SER A 125 -9.30 35.82 6.97
N ARG A 126 -8.72 37.00 7.24
CA ARG A 126 -9.42 38.27 7.61
C ARG A 126 -10.30 38.11 8.85
N LEU A 127 -10.07 37.09 9.66
CA LEU A 127 -10.73 36.85 10.95
C LEU A 127 -9.77 37.16 12.10
N HIS A 128 -10.30 37.28 13.32
CA HIS A 128 -9.48 37.42 14.53
C HIS A 128 -9.06 36.00 15.01
N PRO A 129 -7.77 35.63 14.94
CA PRO A 129 -7.34 34.35 15.44
C PRO A 129 -7.19 34.37 16.97
N GLU A 130 -7.68 33.33 17.64
CA GLU A 130 -7.47 33.08 19.07
C GLU A 130 -6.88 31.66 19.24
N THR A 131 -5.85 31.54 20.08
CA THR A 131 -5.16 30.29 20.34
C THR A 131 -5.92 29.42 21.35
N ILE A 132 -6.02 28.15 21.07
CA ILE A 132 -6.39 27.08 22.00
C ILE A 132 -5.21 26.12 22.08
N LEU A 133 -4.73 25.86 23.30
CA LEU A 133 -3.64 24.89 23.51
C LEU A 133 -4.13 23.45 23.39
N VAL A 134 -3.32 22.63 22.74
CA VAL A 134 -3.57 21.21 22.54
C VAL A 134 -2.29 20.41 22.72
N GLU A 135 -2.42 19.10 22.91
CA GLU A 135 -1.29 18.18 22.97
C GLU A 135 -0.57 18.11 21.62
N GLU A 136 0.75 18.24 21.61
CA GLU A 136 1.57 18.26 20.38
C GLU A 136 1.46 16.97 19.55
N ASN A 137 1.44 15.79 20.18
CA ASN A 137 1.24 14.52 19.51
C ASN A 137 -0.14 14.43 18.82
N LYS A 138 -1.21 14.87 19.52
CA LYS A 138 -2.56 14.89 18.94
C LYS A 138 -2.69 15.95 17.84
N LEU A 139 -2.03 17.09 17.99
CA LEU A 139 -1.99 18.15 16.97
C LEU A 139 -1.32 17.65 15.68
N THR A 140 -0.21 16.90 15.80
CA THR A 140 0.45 16.28 14.65
C THR A 140 -0.50 15.37 13.88
N HIS A 141 -1.13 14.43 14.59
CA HIS A 141 -2.10 13.51 13.99
C HIS A 141 -3.32 14.23 13.40
N ALA A 142 -3.83 15.25 14.11
CA ALA A 142 -4.98 16.02 13.64
C ALA A 142 -4.66 16.83 12.38
N ILE A 143 -3.48 17.44 12.28
CA ILE A 143 -3.04 18.14 11.07
C ILE A 143 -2.92 17.18 9.90
N GLU A 144 -2.25 16.05 10.08
CA GLU A 144 -2.10 15.04 9.03
C GLU A 144 -3.46 14.49 8.60
N ALA A 145 -4.27 14.03 9.54
CA ALA A 145 -5.61 13.50 9.26
C ALA A 145 -6.54 14.52 8.60
N SER A 146 -6.46 15.79 9.02
CA SER A 146 -7.30 16.84 8.47
C SER A 146 -6.83 17.30 7.09
N LEU A 147 -5.53 17.31 6.82
CA LEU A 147 -4.98 17.61 5.49
C LEU A 147 -5.17 16.42 4.53
N GLU A 148 -5.04 15.19 5.02
CA GLU A 148 -5.43 13.99 4.27
C GLU A 148 -6.94 13.93 4.02
N ALA A 149 -7.76 14.40 4.97
CA ALA A 149 -9.20 14.54 4.78
C ALA A 149 -9.55 15.66 3.79
N ILE A 150 -8.75 16.71 3.66
CA ILE A 150 -8.89 17.69 2.56
C ILE A 150 -8.48 17.04 1.23
N ASP A 151 -7.38 16.31 1.19
CA ASP A 151 -7.01 15.52 0.01
C ASP A 151 -8.09 14.48 -0.34
N THR A 152 -8.82 13.96 0.66
CA THR A 152 -9.97 13.07 0.46
C THR A 152 -11.30 13.84 0.31
N SER A 153 -11.49 14.99 0.93
CA SER A 153 -12.69 15.83 0.80
C SER A 153 -12.67 16.79 -0.40
N MET A 154 -11.51 16.95 -1.06
CA MET A 154 -11.51 17.38 -2.47
C MET A 154 -12.33 16.45 -3.35
N THR A 155 -12.75 15.33 -2.83
CA THR A 155 -13.67 14.39 -3.47
C THR A 155 -15.15 14.60 -3.13
N ASP A 156 -15.48 15.42 -2.15
CA ASP A 156 -16.81 16.06 -2.01
C ASP A 156 -16.88 17.41 -2.73
N LEU A 157 -15.97 17.60 -3.72
CA LEU A 157 -16.05 18.70 -4.66
C LEU A 157 -17.44 18.69 -5.30
N LEU A 158 -18.10 19.77 -5.10
CA LEU A 158 -19.29 20.19 -5.81
C LEU A 158 -19.20 19.78 -7.28
N ASP A 159 -20.29 19.43 -7.90
CA ASP A 159 -20.40 18.96 -9.29
C ASP A 159 -19.62 19.80 -10.35
N GLU A 160 -19.18 21.01 -10.02
CA GLU A 160 -18.39 21.91 -10.88
C GLU A 160 -16.89 21.56 -10.98
N ASP A 161 -16.29 20.91 -9.96
CA ASP A 161 -14.84 20.61 -9.96
C ASP A 161 -14.50 19.25 -10.61
N LEU A 162 -15.48 18.40 -10.85
CA LEU A 162 -15.31 17.13 -11.58
C LEU A 162 -14.94 17.35 -13.07
N GLU A 163 -15.16 18.56 -13.60
CA GLU A 163 -14.81 18.92 -14.98
C GLU A 163 -13.32 19.31 -15.13
N ASN A 164 -12.68 19.72 -14.02
CA ASN A 164 -11.32 20.29 -14.00
C ASN A 164 -10.24 19.33 -13.51
N LEU A 165 -10.54 18.05 -13.34
CA LEU A 165 -9.52 17.05 -12.97
C LEU A 165 -8.52 16.88 -14.13
N ASP A 166 -7.24 17.10 -13.84
CA ASP A 166 -6.16 16.85 -14.78
C ASP A 166 -6.00 15.35 -15.03
N ILE A 167 -6.67 14.86 -16.07
CA ILE A 167 -6.62 13.47 -16.51
C ILE A 167 -5.87 13.43 -17.82
N SER A 168 -4.61 13.01 -17.78
CA SER A 168 -3.76 12.87 -18.95
C SER A 168 -3.53 11.40 -19.31
N GLY A 169 -3.55 11.05 -20.58
CA GLY A 169 -3.02 9.77 -21.06
C GLY A 169 -1.49 9.85 -21.12
N GLY A 170 -0.79 8.82 -20.63
CA GLY A 170 0.66 8.77 -20.45
C GLY A 170 1.51 9.35 -21.60
N ASP A 171 2.66 9.92 -21.19
CA ASP A 171 3.71 10.63 -21.93
C ASP A 171 3.44 12.12 -22.25
N GLU A 172 4.33 12.96 -21.74
CA GLU A 172 4.24 14.44 -21.65
C GLU A 172 4.45 15.23 -22.94
N GLU A 173 4.35 14.67 -24.13
CA GLU A 173 4.48 15.46 -25.37
C GLU A 173 3.30 15.24 -26.30
N LEU A 174 2.23 16.01 -26.12
CA LEU A 174 1.26 16.44 -27.15
C LEU A 174 -0.04 17.00 -26.51
N ALA A 175 0.10 17.84 -25.53
CA ALA A 175 -1.04 18.59 -25.00
C ALA A 175 -1.19 19.89 -25.80
N LYS A 176 -2.05 19.89 -26.80
CA LYS A 176 -2.88 21.00 -27.29
C LYS A 176 -3.57 20.58 -28.59
N ALA A 177 -4.53 19.67 -28.47
CA ALA A 177 -5.58 19.56 -29.46
C ALA A 177 -6.88 19.93 -28.76
N ASP A 178 -7.47 21.04 -29.17
CA ASP A 178 -8.81 21.48 -28.81
C ASP A 178 -9.80 20.35 -29.08
N ILE A 179 -10.17 19.59 -28.05
CA ILE A 179 -11.34 18.71 -28.13
C ILE A 179 -12.52 19.57 -27.72
N ASN A 180 -13.30 20.04 -28.70
CA ASN A 180 -14.63 20.57 -28.50
C ASN A 180 -15.46 19.45 -27.82
N VAL A 181 -15.56 19.52 -26.49
CA VAL A 181 -16.49 18.69 -25.72
C VAL A 181 -17.87 19.28 -25.97
N ASP A 182 -18.72 18.57 -26.72
CA ASP A 182 -20.12 18.94 -26.84
C ASP A 182 -20.73 19.08 -25.46
N ILE A 183 -21.47 20.14 -25.22
CA ILE A 183 -22.16 20.46 -23.94
C ILE A 183 -23.04 19.29 -23.47
N ASP A 184 -23.49 18.43 -24.39
CA ASP A 184 -24.24 17.20 -24.13
C ASP A 184 -23.43 16.05 -23.47
N ASP A 185 -22.10 16.12 -23.46
CA ASP A 185 -21.25 15.06 -22.88
C ASP A 185 -20.80 15.34 -21.42
N ALA A 186 -21.02 16.55 -20.90
CA ALA A 186 -20.64 16.91 -19.53
C ALA A 186 -21.17 15.92 -18.45
N PRO A 187 -22.42 15.41 -18.50
CA PRO A 187 -22.89 14.42 -17.52
C PRO A 187 -22.16 13.08 -17.60
N ILE A 188 -21.72 12.66 -18.79
CA ILE A 188 -20.95 11.42 -18.99
C ILE A 188 -19.54 11.57 -18.43
N VAL A 189 -18.92 12.72 -18.66
CA VAL A 189 -17.58 13.04 -18.12
C VAL A 189 -17.60 13.01 -16.60
N ARG A 190 -18.57 13.69 -15.97
CA ARG A 190 -18.75 13.69 -14.51
C ARG A 190 -18.99 12.28 -13.96
N PHE A 191 -19.85 11.51 -14.63
CA PHE A 191 -20.13 10.14 -14.22
C PHE A 191 -18.88 9.24 -14.26
N VAL A 192 -18.10 9.28 -15.36
CA VAL A 192 -16.86 8.49 -15.48
C VAL A 192 -15.85 8.92 -14.41
N ASN A 193 -15.61 10.22 -14.24
CA ASN A 193 -14.70 10.74 -13.24
C ASN A 193 -15.10 10.31 -11.82
N LYS A 194 -16.39 10.38 -11.49
CA LYS A 194 -16.92 9.91 -10.21
C LYS A 194 -16.67 8.43 -9.99
N ILE A 195 -16.92 7.58 -11.00
CA ILE A 195 -16.64 6.14 -10.90
C ILE A 195 -15.15 5.87 -10.64
N LEU A 196 -14.24 6.58 -11.31
CA LEU A 196 -12.80 6.45 -11.09
C LEU A 196 -12.41 6.86 -9.66
N LEU A 197 -12.90 8.00 -9.19
CA LEU A 197 -12.64 8.48 -7.83
C LEU A 197 -13.23 7.56 -6.76
N ASP A 198 -14.48 7.11 -6.93
CA ASP A 198 -15.14 6.19 -6.00
C ASP A 198 -14.40 4.86 -5.90
N SER A 199 -13.81 4.40 -7.01
CA SER A 199 -13.02 3.16 -7.01
C SER A 199 -11.75 3.30 -6.18
N ILE A 200 -11.08 4.44 -6.25
CA ILE A 200 -9.88 4.74 -5.46
C ILE A 200 -10.25 4.84 -3.97
N LYS A 201 -11.31 5.60 -3.64
CA LYS A 201 -11.79 5.75 -2.25
C LYS A 201 -12.14 4.42 -1.60
N LYS A 202 -12.76 3.51 -2.36
CA LYS A 202 -13.15 2.19 -1.89
C LYS A 202 -12.03 1.15 -1.92
N GLY A 203 -10.81 1.56 -2.31
CA GLY A 203 -9.64 0.67 -2.39
C GLY A 203 -9.85 -0.48 -3.38
N ALA A 204 -10.56 -0.21 -4.48
CA ALA A 204 -10.77 -1.21 -5.52
C ALA A 204 -9.45 -1.49 -6.26
N SER A 205 -9.25 -2.73 -6.70
CA SER A 205 -8.14 -3.12 -7.58
C SER A 205 -8.51 -3.01 -9.05
N ASP A 206 -9.78 -3.28 -9.40
CA ASP A 206 -10.24 -3.29 -10.78
C ASP A 206 -11.67 -2.71 -10.87
N ILE A 207 -11.96 -2.04 -11.99
CA ILE A 207 -13.29 -1.58 -12.39
C ILE A 207 -13.70 -2.39 -13.61
N HIS A 208 -14.86 -3.03 -13.56
CA HIS A 208 -15.43 -3.78 -14.67
C HIS A 208 -16.66 -3.04 -15.17
N MET A 209 -16.66 -2.69 -16.45
CA MET A 209 -17.79 -2.08 -17.16
C MET A 209 -18.28 -3.06 -18.22
N GLU A 210 -19.50 -3.56 -18.05
CA GLU A 210 -19.99 -4.74 -18.74
C GLU A 210 -21.33 -4.47 -19.42
N PRO A 211 -21.36 -4.42 -20.77
CA PRO A 211 -22.61 -4.30 -21.51
C PRO A 211 -23.34 -5.64 -21.59
N TYR A 212 -24.64 -5.58 -21.38
CA TYR A 212 -25.60 -6.67 -21.59
C TYR A 212 -26.75 -6.19 -22.47
N GLU A 213 -27.63 -7.09 -22.86
CA GLU A 213 -28.72 -6.80 -23.78
C GLU A 213 -29.64 -5.63 -23.30
N LYS A 214 -29.98 -5.63 -22.01
CA LYS A 214 -30.94 -4.67 -21.43
C LYS A 214 -30.32 -3.70 -20.43
N ASN A 215 -29.11 -3.97 -19.96
CA ASN A 215 -28.49 -3.15 -18.93
C ASN A 215 -26.98 -3.03 -19.16
N PHE A 216 -26.42 -2.01 -18.56
CA PHE A 216 -24.98 -1.81 -18.46
C PHE A 216 -24.58 -1.89 -16.99
N ARG A 217 -23.69 -2.80 -16.64
CA ARG A 217 -23.31 -3.06 -15.25
C ARG A 217 -21.89 -2.58 -14.96
N ILE A 218 -21.72 -1.84 -13.86
CA ILE A 218 -20.41 -1.42 -13.36
C ILE A 218 -20.16 -2.11 -12.02
N ARG A 219 -19.02 -2.81 -11.93
CA ARG A 219 -18.58 -3.50 -10.72
C ARG A 219 -17.18 -3.08 -10.33
N PHE A 220 -16.95 -2.99 -9.04
CA PHE A 220 -15.61 -2.87 -8.48
C PHE A 220 -15.14 -4.22 -7.94
N ARG A 221 -13.86 -4.49 -8.08
CA ARG A 221 -13.21 -5.57 -7.34
C ARG A 221 -12.50 -4.96 -6.15
N ALA A 222 -13.00 -5.19 -4.94
CA ALA A 222 -12.32 -4.82 -3.70
C ALA A 222 -12.03 -6.10 -2.89
N ASP A 223 -10.83 -6.16 -2.31
CA ASP A 223 -10.37 -7.32 -1.54
C ASP A 223 -10.57 -8.67 -2.28
N GLY A 224 -10.40 -8.65 -3.62
CA GLY A 224 -10.49 -9.81 -4.50
C GLY A 224 -11.91 -10.18 -4.97
N ILE A 225 -12.97 -9.56 -4.43
CA ILE A 225 -14.36 -9.88 -4.76
C ILE A 225 -15.01 -8.76 -5.56
N LEU A 226 -15.81 -9.14 -6.58
CA LEU A 226 -16.58 -8.20 -7.39
C LEU A 226 -17.91 -7.89 -6.73
N TYR A 227 -18.26 -6.60 -6.64
CA TYR A 227 -19.58 -6.13 -6.24
C TYR A 227 -20.08 -5.03 -7.18
N GLN A 228 -21.39 -4.99 -7.39
CA GLN A 228 -22.02 -4.00 -8.27
C GLN A 228 -22.10 -2.64 -7.58
N VAL A 229 -21.68 -1.59 -8.28
CA VAL A 229 -21.72 -0.20 -7.78
C VAL A 229 -22.68 0.68 -8.54
N ALA A 230 -22.91 0.39 -9.82
CA ALA A 230 -23.86 1.14 -10.64
C ALA A 230 -24.44 0.26 -11.76
N SER A 231 -25.60 0.65 -12.25
CA SER A 231 -26.25 0.03 -13.42
C SER A 231 -26.92 1.14 -14.25
N PRO A 232 -26.12 1.94 -14.97
CA PRO A 232 -26.68 2.97 -15.82
C PRO A 232 -27.46 2.37 -17.00
N PRO A 233 -28.36 3.13 -17.65
CA PRO A 233 -29.10 2.66 -18.81
C PRO A 233 -28.20 2.22 -19.96
N ALA A 234 -28.61 1.17 -20.69
CA ALA A 234 -27.79 0.61 -21.78
C ALA A 234 -27.51 1.61 -22.93
N ASN A 235 -28.42 2.57 -23.15
CA ASN A 235 -28.26 3.58 -24.19
C ASN A 235 -27.07 4.53 -24.02
N ILE A 236 -26.57 4.72 -22.79
CA ILE A 236 -25.37 5.55 -22.53
C ILE A 236 -24.08 4.74 -22.47
N ALA A 237 -24.14 3.40 -22.53
CA ALA A 237 -22.98 2.52 -22.43
C ALA A 237 -21.89 2.89 -23.45
N ASN A 238 -22.26 3.06 -24.73
CA ASN A 238 -21.29 3.41 -25.79
C ASN A 238 -20.61 4.77 -25.56
N ARG A 239 -21.31 5.75 -25.01
CA ARG A 239 -20.76 7.07 -24.70
C ARG A 239 -19.74 6.96 -23.55
N ILE A 240 -20.06 6.18 -22.50
CA ILE A 240 -19.12 5.91 -21.39
C ILE A 240 -17.86 5.22 -21.89
N ILE A 241 -18.01 4.19 -22.72
CA ILE A 241 -16.88 3.44 -23.30
C ILE A 241 -16.02 4.32 -24.20
N SER A 242 -16.65 5.11 -25.09
CA SER A 242 -15.94 6.06 -25.96
C SER A 242 -15.14 7.09 -25.12
N ARG A 243 -15.74 7.62 -24.05
CA ARG A 243 -15.02 8.54 -23.14
C ARG A 243 -13.78 7.88 -22.52
N ILE A 244 -13.88 6.65 -22.06
CA ILE A 244 -12.75 5.91 -21.50
C ILE A 244 -11.67 5.67 -22.55
N LYS A 245 -12.04 5.31 -23.79
CA LYS A 245 -11.10 5.13 -24.91
C LYS A 245 -10.36 6.43 -25.23
N VAL A 246 -11.05 7.57 -25.24
CA VAL A 246 -10.42 8.89 -25.40
C VAL A 246 -9.38 9.13 -24.31
N MET A 247 -9.78 8.95 -23.04
CA MET A 247 -8.89 9.14 -21.89
C MET A 247 -7.69 8.19 -21.92
N ALA A 248 -7.86 6.97 -22.43
CA ALA A 248 -6.81 5.95 -22.55
C ALA A 248 -6.01 6.03 -23.85
N LYS A 249 -6.27 7.02 -24.72
CA LYS A 249 -5.66 7.20 -26.07
C LYS A 249 -5.84 5.98 -26.98
N MET A 250 -7.01 5.35 -26.93
CA MET A 250 -7.41 4.23 -27.78
C MET A 250 -8.20 4.71 -29.00
N ASP A 251 -8.23 3.88 -30.05
CA ASP A 251 -9.06 4.15 -31.23
C ASP A 251 -10.56 3.96 -30.90
N ILE A 252 -11.35 5.04 -31.02
CA ILE A 252 -12.78 5.05 -30.74
C ILE A 252 -13.57 4.37 -31.85
N ALA A 253 -13.07 4.45 -33.09
CA ALA A 253 -13.74 3.89 -34.26
C ALA A 253 -13.60 2.36 -34.32
N GLU A 254 -12.49 1.80 -33.89
CA GLU A 254 -12.27 0.37 -33.86
C GLU A 254 -12.93 -0.28 -32.63
N ARG A 255 -13.87 -1.20 -32.86
CA ARG A 255 -14.67 -1.87 -31.82
C ARG A 255 -14.69 -3.40 -31.97
N ARG A 256 -13.94 -3.94 -32.93
CA ARG A 256 -13.96 -5.35 -33.32
C ARG A 256 -12.81 -6.15 -32.73
N VAL A 257 -11.77 -5.47 -32.23
CA VAL A 257 -10.58 -6.09 -31.66
C VAL A 257 -10.31 -5.53 -30.26
N PRO A 258 -9.67 -6.29 -29.37
CA PRO A 258 -9.22 -5.80 -28.08
C PRO A 258 -8.21 -4.67 -28.23
N GLN A 259 -8.26 -3.70 -27.31
CA GLN A 259 -7.30 -2.61 -27.24
C GLN A 259 -6.80 -2.45 -25.79
N ASP A 260 -5.56 -2.02 -25.65
CA ASP A 260 -4.91 -1.67 -24.40
C ASP A 260 -4.54 -0.20 -24.37
N GLY A 261 -4.69 0.44 -23.22
CA GLY A 261 -4.34 1.83 -23.01
C GLY A 261 -4.08 2.14 -21.55
N ARG A 262 -3.76 3.40 -21.27
CA ARG A 262 -3.43 3.87 -19.92
C ARG A 262 -4.06 5.24 -19.66
N ILE A 263 -4.60 5.42 -18.48
CA ILE A 263 -5.12 6.69 -17.97
C ILE A 263 -4.29 7.07 -16.77
N LYS A 264 -3.79 8.30 -16.70
CA LYS A 264 -3.14 8.87 -15.52
C LYS A 264 -4.08 9.92 -14.92
N MET A 265 -4.45 9.73 -13.66
CA MET A 265 -5.28 10.66 -12.90
C MET A 265 -4.45 11.30 -11.80
N THR A 266 -4.28 12.61 -11.86
CA THR A 266 -3.59 13.38 -10.84
C THR A 266 -4.60 13.81 -9.78
N LEU A 267 -4.46 13.29 -8.57
CA LEU A 267 -5.33 13.60 -7.43
C LEU A 267 -4.84 14.81 -6.66
N SER A 268 -3.50 14.96 -6.54
CA SER A 268 -2.85 16.11 -5.90
C SER A 268 -1.48 16.34 -6.53
N ARG A 269 -0.78 17.43 -6.14
CA ARG A 269 0.58 17.72 -6.66
C ARG A 269 1.60 16.61 -6.45
N HIS A 270 1.34 15.68 -5.52
CA HIS A 270 2.25 14.60 -5.13
C HIS A 270 1.63 13.22 -5.27
N ARG A 271 0.37 13.11 -5.71
CA ARG A 271 -0.32 11.84 -5.85
C ARG A 271 -0.99 11.72 -7.21
N ALA A 272 -0.50 10.81 -8.02
CA ALA A 272 -1.11 10.40 -9.27
C ALA A 272 -1.38 8.90 -9.23
N ILE A 273 -2.50 8.48 -9.79
CA ILE A 273 -2.88 7.08 -9.92
C ILE A 273 -2.99 6.74 -11.39
N ASP A 274 -2.37 5.64 -11.77
CA ASP A 274 -2.44 5.10 -13.12
C ASP A 274 -3.52 4.03 -13.22
N PHE A 275 -4.24 4.02 -14.32
CA PHE A 275 -5.18 2.96 -14.67
C PHE A 275 -4.72 2.30 -15.96
N ARG A 276 -4.50 0.99 -15.92
CA ARG A 276 -4.36 0.19 -17.13
C ARG A 276 -5.75 -0.18 -17.62
N VAL A 277 -6.05 0.15 -18.85
CA VAL A 277 -7.36 -0.04 -19.47
C VAL A 277 -7.26 -1.09 -20.55
N ASN A 278 -8.12 -2.08 -20.51
CA ASN A 278 -8.29 -3.06 -21.58
C ASN A 278 -9.72 -3.08 -22.04
N THR A 279 -9.95 -3.06 -23.36
CA THR A 279 -11.27 -3.24 -23.98
C THR A 279 -11.31 -4.58 -24.71
N CYS A 280 -12.46 -5.23 -24.65
CA CYS A 280 -12.68 -6.47 -25.37
C CYS A 280 -14.10 -6.48 -25.97
N PRO A 281 -14.25 -6.74 -27.28
CA PRO A 281 -15.55 -6.89 -27.91
C PRO A 281 -16.34 -8.04 -27.27
N THR A 282 -17.62 -7.78 -27.00
CA THR A 282 -18.58 -8.79 -26.54
C THR A 282 -19.84 -8.72 -27.40
N LEU A 283 -20.78 -9.65 -27.21
CA LEU A 283 -22.01 -9.74 -28.00
C LEU A 283 -22.84 -8.42 -27.97
N PHE A 284 -22.83 -7.71 -26.83
CA PHE A 284 -23.65 -6.53 -26.62
C PHE A 284 -22.86 -5.20 -26.57
N GLY A 285 -21.60 -5.21 -27.02
CA GLY A 285 -20.72 -4.08 -27.02
C GLY A 285 -19.35 -4.39 -26.43
N GLU A 286 -18.51 -3.37 -26.23
CA GLU A 286 -17.17 -3.57 -25.67
C GLU A 286 -17.25 -3.65 -24.13
N LYS A 287 -16.72 -4.72 -23.55
CA LYS A 287 -16.42 -4.78 -22.12
C LYS A 287 -15.13 -4.01 -21.85
N VAL A 288 -15.11 -3.19 -20.80
CA VAL A 288 -13.91 -2.46 -20.36
C VAL A 288 -13.52 -2.91 -18.96
N VAL A 289 -12.23 -3.14 -18.77
CA VAL A 289 -11.64 -3.40 -17.45
C VAL A 289 -10.53 -2.39 -17.21
N LEU A 290 -10.64 -1.65 -16.09
CA LEU A 290 -9.58 -0.74 -15.65
C LEU A 290 -8.94 -1.30 -14.39
N ARG A 291 -7.64 -1.56 -14.43
CA ARG A 291 -6.84 -1.94 -13.25
C ARG A 291 -6.21 -0.70 -12.64
N ILE A 292 -6.39 -0.54 -11.34
CA ILE A 292 -5.85 0.59 -10.57
C ILE A 292 -4.43 0.26 -10.15
N LEU A 293 -3.47 1.10 -10.52
CA LEU A 293 -2.06 0.99 -10.16
C LEU A 293 -1.74 2.11 -9.17
N ASP A 294 -1.84 1.81 -7.88
CA ASP A 294 -1.53 2.76 -6.81
C ASP A 294 -0.05 2.60 -6.39
N PRO A 295 0.81 3.61 -6.61
CA PRO A 295 2.22 3.54 -6.23
C PRO A 295 2.46 3.28 -4.75
N THR A 296 1.54 3.66 -3.86
CA THR A 296 1.68 3.46 -2.42
C THR A 296 1.69 1.98 -2.03
N SER A 297 1.15 1.11 -2.89
CA SER A 297 1.16 -0.34 -2.65
C SER A 297 2.55 -0.98 -2.72
N ALA A 298 3.54 -0.34 -3.38
CA ALA A 298 4.93 -0.78 -3.36
C ALA A 298 5.70 -0.40 -2.10
N GLN A 299 5.18 0.55 -1.31
CA GLN A 299 5.82 1.05 -0.10
C GLN A 299 5.27 0.39 1.18
N ILE A 300 4.57 -0.73 1.02
CA ILE A 300 4.04 -1.48 2.16
C ILE A 300 5.22 -2.10 2.91
N GLY A 301 5.37 -1.75 4.20
CA GLY A 301 6.37 -2.34 5.09
C GLY A 301 6.10 -3.82 5.34
N ILE A 302 7.15 -4.58 5.70
CA ILE A 302 7.08 -6.02 5.90
C ILE A 302 6.07 -6.41 6.99
N GLU A 303 5.92 -5.58 8.01
CA GLU A 303 4.97 -5.74 9.12
C GLU A 303 3.50 -5.78 8.68
N LYS A 304 3.18 -5.15 7.53
CA LYS A 304 1.82 -5.11 6.97
C LYS A 304 1.50 -6.29 6.06
N LEU A 305 2.51 -7.06 5.64
CA LEU A 305 2.30 -8.25 4.81
C LEU A 305 1.59 -9.37 5.59
N GLY A 306 1.74 -9.39 6.92
CA GLY A 306 1.08 -10.36 7.79
C GLY A 306 1.85 -11.67 7.93
N PHE A 307 3.16 -11.65 7.85
CA PHE A 307 4.00 -12.79 8.20
C PHE A 307 3.80 -13.21 9.67
N GLU A 308 4.03 -14.47 9.94
CA GLU A 308 4.31 -14.95 11.30
C GLU A 308 5.78 -14.66 11.63
N PRO A 309 6.16 -14.44 12.90
CA PRO A 309 7.52 -14.01 13.26
C PRO A 309 8.63 -14.89 12.68
N GLU A 310 8.45 -16.21 12.71
CA GLU A 310 9.43 -17.16 12.14
C GLU A 310 9.48 -17.07 10.60
N GLN A 311 8.34 -16.87 9.94
CA GLN A 311 8.25 -16.71 8.49
C GLN A 311 8.96 -15.43 8.03
N GLU A 312 8.74 -14.33 8.76
CA GLU A 312 9.41 -13.05 8.51
C GLU A 312 10.93 -13.19 8.64
N LYS A 313 11.40 -13.82 9.72
CA LYS A 313 12.83 -14.08 9.96
C LYS A 313 13.47 -14.90 8.84
N LEU A 314 12.79 -15.98 8.38
CA LEU A 314 13.27 -16.80 7.28
C LEU A 314 13.35 -16.01 5.98
N PHE A 315 12.33 -15.20 5.67
CA PHE A 315 12.31 -14.36 4.49
C PHE A 315 13.43 -13.31 4.51
N LEU A 316 13.56 -12.57 5.62
CA LEU A 316 14.64 -11.59 5.80
C LEU A 316 16.03 -12.22 5.70
N THR A 317 16.21 -13.40 6.30
CA THR A 317 17.48 -14.15 6.21
C THR A 317 17.79 -14.54 4.76
N ALA A 318 16.77 -14.97 3.99
CA ALA A 318 16.97 -15.41 2.61
C ALA A 318 17.29 -14.26 1.66
N ILE A 319 16.61 -13.11 1.78
CA ILE A 319 16.87 -11.95 0.92
C ILE A 319 18.18 -11.23 1.24
N ASN A 320 18.72 -11.39 2.45
CA ASN A 320 20.01 -10.80 2.84
C ASN A 320 21.21 -11.71 2.53
N LYS A 321 20.99 -12.89 1.92
CA LYS A 321 22.10 -13.69 1.41
C LYS A 321 22.76 -13.00 0.21
N PRO A 322 24.08 -13.13 0.05
CA PRO A 322 24.80 -12.48 -1.05
C PRO A 322 24.41 -13.03 -2.43
N TYR A 323 23.95 -14.28 -2.52
CA TYR A 323 23.54 -14.94 -3.75
C TYR A 323 22.54 -16.05 -3.49
N GLY A 324 21.95 -16.55 -4.56
CA GLY A 324 20.96 -17.61 -4.54
C GLY A 324 19.60 -17.12 -5.03
N MET A 325 18.57 -17.96 -4.94
CA MET A 325 17.25 -17.69 -5.49
C MET A 325 16.18 -17.72 -4.41
N VAL A 326 15.33 -16.69 -4.40
CA VAL A 326 14.11 -16.60 -3.58
C VAL A 326 12.90 -16.62 -4.52
N LEU A 327 12.04 -17.59 -4.34
CA LEU A 327 10.87 -17.81 -5.19
C LEU A 327 9.59 -17.53 -4.43
N VAL A 328 8.72 -16.70 -5.00
CA VAL A 328 7.38 -16.44 -4.48
C VAL A 328 6.36 -17.04 -5.43
N THR A 329 5.51 -17.92 -4.94
CA THR A 329 4.55 -18.63 -5.76
C THR A 329 3.11 -18.44 -5.31
N GLY A 330 2.17 -18.69 -6.21
CA GLY A 330 0.73 -18.56 -5.96
C GLY A 330 -0.03 -18.12 -7.21
N PRO A 331 -1.36 -18.14 -7.18
CA PRO A 331 -2.19 -17.69 -8.29
C PRO A 331 -2.09 -16.18 -8.51
N THR A 332 -2.68 -15.72 -9.61
CA THR A 332 -2.84 -14.29 -9.88
C THR A 332 -3.64 -13.63 -8.75
N GLY A 333 -3.18 -12.46 -8.29
CA GLY A 333 -3.83 -11.72 -7.20
C GLY A 333 -3.49 -12.22 -5.79
N SER A 334 -2.54 -13.16 -5.62
CA SER A 334 -2.09 -13.59 -4.29
C SER A 334 -1.13 -12.61 -3.60
N GLY A 335 -0.73 -11.51 -4.26
CA GLY A 335 0.13 -10.48 -3.67
C GLY A 335 1.63 -10.68 -3.89
N LYS A 336 2.05 -11.59 -4.78
CA LYS A 336 3.47 -11.90 -5.06
C LYS A 336 4.30 -10.65 -5.36
N THR A 337 3.81 -9.81 -6.27
CA THR A 337 4.49 -8.57 -6.68
C THR A 337 4.74 -7.64 -5.50
N VAL A 338 3.73 -7.45 -4.63
CA VAL A 338 3.87 -6.59 -3.43
C VAL A 338 4.93 -7.15 -2.50
N THR A 339 4.94 -8.47 -2.27
CA THR A 339 5.94 -9.13 -1.41
C THR A 339 7.36 -8.99 -1.99
N LEU A 340 7.53 -9.16 -3.32
CA LEU A 340 8.82 -8.96 -3.97
C LEU A 340 9.27 -7.50 -3.90
N TYR A 341 8.38 -6.54 -4.16
CA TYR A 341 8.72 -5.12 -4.03
C TYR A 341 9.04 -4.72 -2.60
N THR A 342 8.35 -5.29 -1.59
CA THR A 342 8.73 -5.09 -0.17
C THR A 342 10.16 -5.61 0.08
N GLY A 343 10.50 -6.80 -0.45
CA GLY A 343 11.86 -7.34 -0.37
C GLY A 343 12.89 -6.45 -1.08
N LEU A 344 12.58 -5.98 -2.29
CA LEU A 344 13.44 -5.08 -3.05
C LEU A 344 13.65 -3.74 -2.32
N ASN A 345 12.60 -3.16 -1.74
CA ASN A 345 12.71 -1.91 -0.98
C ASN A 345 13.60 -2.04 0.25
N ILE A 346 13.57 -3.20 0.94
CA ILE A 346 14.46 -3.48 2.07
C ILE A 346 15.92 -3.56 1.61
N LEU A 347 16.16 -4.09 0.40
CA LEU A 347 17.48 -4.27 -0.19
C LEU A 347 17.99 -3.03 -0.91
N ASN A 348 17.13 -2.07 -1.24
CA ASN A 348 17.44 -0.90 -2.06
C ASN A 348 18.30 0.10 -1.30
N SER A 349 19.58 0.07 -1.57
CA SER A 349 20.58 1.01 -1.03
C SER A 349 21.46 1.53 -2.17
N VAL A 350 22.13 2.67 -1.96
CA VAL A 350 23.01 3.29 -2.96
C VAL A 350 24.18 2.37 -3.37
N GLU A 351 24.51 1.40 -2.52
CA GLU A 351 25.64 0.47 -2.70
C GLU A 351 25.27 -0.77 -3.52
N ARG A 352 23.97 -0.95 -3.89
CA ARG A 352 23.47 -2.15 -4.56
C ARG A 352 22.90 -1.83 -5.92
N ASN A 353 23.36 -2.53 -6.93
CA ASN A 353 22.80 -2.49 -8.28
C ASN A 353 21.66 -3.48 -8.42
N ILE A 354 20.43 -2.97 -8.46
CA ILE A 354 19.20 -3.77 -8.57
C ILE A 354 18.61 -3.60 -9.98
N SER A 355 18.39 -4.71 -10.68
CA SER A 355 17.75 -4.73 -12.00
C SER A 355 16.55 -5.64 -12.02
N THR A 356 15.43 -5.18 -12.61
CA THR A 356 14.21 -5.97 -12.74
C THR A 356 13.76 -6.12 -14.19
N ALA A 357 13.24 -7.30 -14.54
CA ALA A 357 12.59 -7.60 -15.81
C ALA A 357 11.12 -7.95 -15.55
N GLU A 358 10.19 -7.17 -16.10
CA GLU A 358 8.77 -7.25 -15.76
C GLU A 358 7.86 -7.15 -17.00
N ASP A 359 6.69 -7.81 -16.98
CA ASP A 359 5.73 -7.83 -18.10
C ASP A 359 4.31 -7.41 -17.65
N PRO A 360 4.10 -6.10 -17.54
CA PRO A 360 5.05 -5.00 -17.48
C PRO A 360 5.38 -4.57 -16.04
N VAL A 361 6.23 -3.54 -15.87
CA VAL A 361 6.43 -2.85 -14.58
C VAL A 361 5.09 -2.34 -14.08
N GLU A 362 4.69 -2.80 -12.90
CA GLU A 362 3.41 -2.40 -12.27
C GLU A 362 3.56 -1.05 -11.54
N ILE A 363 4.67 -0.84 -10.85
CA ILE A 363 4.93 0.34 -10.03
C ILE A 363 6.39 0.75 -10.19
N THR A 364 6.62 2.03 -10.46
CA THR A 364 7.98 2.57 -10.54
C THR A 364 8.57 2.76 -9.14
N VAL A 365 9.76 2.21 -8.91
CA VAL A 365 10.51 2.32 -7.65
C VAL A 365 11.82 3.05 -7.91
N GLU A 366 12.03 4.15 -7.22
CA GLU A 366 13.27 4.93 -7.31
C GLU A 366 14.47 4.09 -6.82
N GLY A 367 15.60 4.21 -7.51
CA GLY A 367 16.83 3.46 -7.18
C GLY A 367 16.90 2.05 -7.79
N ILE A 368 15.89 1.59 -8.53
CA ILE A 368 15.85 0.28 -9.18
C ILE A 368 15.79 0.45 -10.71
N ASN A 369 16.61 -0.31 -11.43
CA ASN A 369 16.62 -0.35 -12.89
C ASN A 369 15.53 -1.31 -13.39
N GLN A 370 14.34 -0.78 -13.68
CA GLN A 370 13.17 -1.58 -14.07
C GLN A 370 13.02 -1.63 -15.60
N VAL A 371 12.95 -2.84 -16.16
CA VAL A 371 12.84 -3.09 -17.60
C VAL A 371 11.50 -3.71 -17.94
N ASN A 372 10.75 -3.02 -18.82
CA ASN A 372 9.52 -3.57 -19.39
C ASN A 372 9.85 -4.56 -20.52
N MET A 373 9.24 -5.73 -20.50
CA MET A 373 9.34 -6.67 -21.60
C MET A 373 8.68 -6.11 -22.86
N ASN A 374 9.32 -6.35 -24.00
CA ASN A 374 8.81 -5.97 -25.33
C ASN A 374 9.10 -7.08 -26.32
N VAL A 375 8.22 -8.07 -26.35
CA VAL A 375 8.37 -9.25 -27.21
C VAL A 375 8.41 -8.86 -28.71
N LYS A 376 7.68 -7.82 -29.11
CA LYS A 376 7.69 -7.31 -30.50
C LYS A 376 9.06 -6.81 -30.94
N ALA A 377 9.82 -6.21 -29.99
CA ALA A 377 11.19 -5.76 -30.23
C ALA A 377 12.25 -6.83 -29.93
N GLY A 378 11.83 -8.06 -29.57
CA GLY A 378 12.73 -9.15 -29.19
C GLY A 378 13.27 -9.07 -27.76
N LEU A 379 12.79 -8.14 -26.92
CA LEU A 379 13.17 -8.04 -25.53
C LEU A 379 12.33 -8.99 -24.69
N THR A 380 12.81 -10.22 -24.52
CA THR A 380 12.24 -11.27 -23.69
C THR A 380 12.91 -11.32 -22.32
N PHE A 381 12.33 -12.04 -21.35
CA PHE A 381 12.94 -12.26 -20.03
C PHE A 381 14.36 -12.85 -20.14
N ALA A 382 14.56 -13.84 -20.99
CA ALA A 382 15.87 -14.44 -21.22
C ALA A 382 16.89 -13.44 -21.77
N ASN A 383 16.50 -12.58 -22.73
CA ASN A 383 17.37 -11.57 -23.29
C ASN A 383 17.69 -10.45 -22.28
N ALA A 384 16.71 -10.03 -21.48
CA ALA A 384 16.93 -9.07 -20.41
C ALA A 384 17.92 -9.60 -19.36
N LEU A 385 17.74 -10.85 -18.91
CA LEU A 385 18.65 -11.50 -17.97
C LEU A 385 20.08 -11.59 -18.49
N ARG A 386 20.27 -11.99 -19.78
CA ARG A 386 21.61 -12.00 -20.40
C ARG A 386 22.25 -10.61 -20.44
N ALA A 387 21.45 -9.57 -20.62
CA ALA A 387 21.92 -8.19 -20.58
C ALA A 387 22.33 -7.80 -19.16
N PHE A 388 21.50 -8.09 -18.14
CA PHE A 388 21.80 -7.79 -16.74
C PHE A 388 23.12 -8.40 -16.28
N LEU A 389 23.38 -9.67 -16.59
CA LEU A 389 24.64 -10.34 -16.24
C LEU A 389 25.92 -9.66 -16.81
N ARG A 390 25.78 -8.67 -17.69
CA ARG A 390 26.89 -7.85 -18.21
C ARG A 390 26.87 -6.41 -17.68
N GLN A 391 25.96 -6.11 -16.75
CA GLN A 391 25.76 -4.78 -16.17
C GLN A 391 26.08 -4.74 -14.67
N ASP A 392 26.84 -5.73 -14.19
CA ASP A 392 27.31 -5.83 -12.79
C ASP A 392 26.16 -5.71 -11.76
N PRO A 393 25.11 -6.53 -11.85
CA PRO A 393 24.01 -6.48 -10.91
C PRO A 393 24.35 -7.25 -9.63
N ASP A 394 23.95 -6.73 -8.46
CA ASP A 394 23.96 -7.48 -7.21
C ASP A 394 22.67 -8.30 -7.07
N ILE A 395 21.54 -7.68 -7.45
CA ILE A 395 20.21 -8.24 -7.27
C ILE A 395 19.45 -8.18 -8.61
N ILE A 396 18.88 -9.30 -8.98
CA ILE A 396 18.06 -9.43 -10.19
C ILE A 396 16.65 -9.89 -9.79
N MET A 397 15.62 -9.18 -10.24
CA MET A 397 14.24 -9.66 -10.14
C MET A 397 13.73 -10.03 -11.53
N VAL A 398 13.19 -11.23 -11.66
CA VAL A 398 12.47 -11.69 -12.86
C VAL A 398 11.00 -11.79 -12.49
N GLY A 399 10.15 -11.01 -13.13
CA GLY A 399 8.73 -10.94 -12.81
C GLY A 399 8.09 -12.33 -12.70
N GLU A 400 8.38 -13.20 -13.65
CA GLU A 400 7.98 -14.62 -13.59
C GLU A 400 8.88 -15.51 -14.46
N ILE A 401 8.98 -16.78 -14.09
CA ILE A 401 9.65 -17.83 -14.87
C ILE A 401 8.59 -18.71 -15.52
N ARG A 402 8.51 -18.68 -16.87
CA ARG A 402 7.52 -19.44 -17.64
C ARG A 402 8.13 -20.59 -18.45
N ASP A 403 9.38 -20.49 -18.83
CA ASP A 403 10.07 -21.37 -19.77
C ASP A 403 11.45 -21.78 -19.25
N LEU A 404 11.98 -22.85 -19.87
CA LEU A 404 13.27 -23.43 -19.50
C LEU A 404 14.43 -22.42 -19.69
N GLU A 405 14.44 -21.68 -20.79
CA GLU A 405 15.53 -20.75 -21.11
C GLU A 405 15.68 -19.68 -20.03
N THR A 406 14.57 -19.07 -19.61
CA THR A 406 14.56 -18.09 -18.53
C THR A 406 14.98 -18.72 -17.19
N ALA A 407 14.49 -19.95 -16.91
CA ALA A 407 14.81 -20.67 -15.68
C ALA A 407 16.31 -21.00 -15.59
N GLU A 408 16.92 -21.51 -16.67
CA GLU A 408 18.36 -21.83 -16.70
C GLU A 408 19.24 -20.60 -16.46
N ILE A 409 18.92 -19.46 -17.10
CA ILE A 409 19.70 -18.24 -16.92
C ILE A 409 19.55 -17.71 -15.49
N ALA A 410 18.34 -17.75 -14.94
CA ALA A 410 18.06 -17.30 -13.56
C ALA A 410 18.80 -18.17 -12.52
N VAL A 411 18.74 -19.49 -12.69
CA VAL A 411 19.47 -20.45 -11.82
C VAL A 411 20.99 -20.23 -11.92
N LYS A 412 21.52 -20.07 -13.13
CA LYS A 412 22.93 -19.81 -13.34
C LYS A 412 23.36 -18.48 -12.70
N ALA A 413 22.56 -17.43 -12.82
CA ALA A 413 22.81 -16.15 -12.13
C ALA A 413 22.90 -16.35 -10.61
N ALA A 414 21.93 -17.09 -10.04
CA ALA A 414 21.92 -17.41 -8.61
C ALA A 414 23.13 -18.22 -8.13
N GLN A 415 23.69 -19.07 -8.99
CA GLN A 415 24.89 -19.86 -8.68
C GLN A 415 26.19 -19.04 -8.83
N THR A 416 26.17 -17.98 -9.63
CA THR A 416 27.37 -17.19 -9.99
C THR A 416 27.50 -15.89 -9.22
N GLY A 417 26.86 -15.75 -8.07
CA GLY A 417 27.08 -14.64 -7.14
C GLY A 417 25.98 -13.59 -7.07
N HIS A 418 24.83 -13.79 -7.74
CA HIS A 418 23.73 -12.83 -7.75
C HIS A 418 22.57 -13.31 -6.87
N LEU A 419 21.90 -12.39 -6.19
CA LEU A 419 20.62 -12.68 -5.56
C LEU A 419 19.50 -12.55 -6.60
N VAL A 420 18.78 -13.64 -6.85
CA VAL A 420 17.70 -13.68 -7.84
C VAL A 420 16.35 -13.82 -7.13
N LEU A 421 15.46 -12.88 -7.37
CA LEU A 421 14.07 -12.90 -6.91
C LEU A 421 13.16 -13.22 -8.09
N SER A 422 12.21 -14.14 -7.93
CA SER A 422 11.27 -14.44 -9.03
C SER A 422 9.95 -15.02 -8.55
N THR A 423 8.98 -15.12 -9.49
CA THR A 423 7.71 -15.79 -9.23
C THR A 423 7.49 -17.01 -10.13
N LEU A 424 6.69 -17.93 -9.61
CA LEU A 424 6.07 -19.01 -10.37
C LEU A 424 4.57 -19.10 -10.07
N HIS A 425 3.84 -19.83 -10.91
CA HIS A 425 2.41 -20.08 -10.73
C HIS A 425 2.19 -21.55 -10.32
N THR A 426 2.45 -21.84 -9.05
CA THR A 426 2.16 -23.13 -8.41
C THR A 426 1.33 -22.91 -7.15
N ASN A 427 0.67 -23.95 -6.65
CA ASN A 427 -0.27 -23.84 -5.54
C ASN A 427 0.42 -23.81 -4.18
N ASP A 428 1.55 -24.49 -4.02
CA ASP A 428 2.33 -24.60 -2.80
C ASP A 428 3.85 -24.59 -3.08
N ALA A 429 4.66 -24.58 -2.03
CA ALA A 429 6.11 -24.53 -2.15
C ALA A 429 6.72 -25.86 -2.68
N PRO A 430 6.30 -27.05 -2.24
CA PRO A 430 6.77 -28.33 -2.82
C PRO A 430 6.49 -28.47 -4.31
N GLN A 431 5.29 -28.07 -4.79
CA GLN A 431 4.96 -28.08 -6.21
C GLN A 431 5.86 -27.15 -7.04
N THR A 432 6.41 -26.09 -6.44
CA THR A 432 7.34 -25.20 -7.12
C THR A 432 8.63 -25.92 -7.51
N LEU A 433 9.19 -26.75 -6.62
CA LEU A 433 10.36 -27.58 -6.93
C LEU A 433 10.07 -28.56 -8.07
N ASN A 434 8.95 -29.25 -7.96
CA ASN A 434 8.52 -30.17 -9.01
C ASN A 434 8.31 -29.45 -10.37
N ARG A 435 7.78 -28.23 -10.34
CA ARG A 435 7.60 -27.42 -11.55
C ARG A 435 8.91 -27.06 -12.23
N LEU A 436 9.94 -26.69 -11.45
CA LEU A 436 11.28 -26.42 -11.98
C LEU A 436 11.88 -27.68 -12.63
N MET A 437 11.76 -28.84 -11.97
CA MET A 437 12.21 -30.13 -12.54
C MET A 437 11.45 -30.47 -13.83
N GLN A 438 10.13 -30.28 -13.87
CA GLN A 438 9.30 -30.49 -15.08
C GLN A 438 9.66 -29.52 -16.23
N MET A 439 10.14 -28.32 -15.92
CA MET A 439 10.67 -27.40 -16.92
C MET A 439 12.00 -27.88 -17.52
N GLY A 440 12.68 -28.84 -16.91
CA GLY A 440 13.95 -29.38 -17.35
C GLY A 440 15.16 -28.92 -16.54
N ILE A 441 14.95 -28.25 -15.40
CA ILE A 441 16.07 -27.88 -14.53
C ILE A 441 16.52 -29.10 -13.73
N GLU A 442 17.78 -29.43 -13.85
CA GLU A 442 18.38 -30.56 -13.14
C GLU A 442 18.31 -30.38 -11.61
N PRO A 443 18.00 -31.44 -10.85
CA PRO A 443 17.85 -31.37 -9.39
C PRO A 443 19.04 -30.73 -8.66
N PHE A 444 20.27 -31.02 -9.06
CA PHE A 444 21.46 -30.44 -8.43
C PHE A 444 21.56 -28.92 -8.63
N ASN A 445 21.06 -28.41 -9.74
CA ASN A 445 21.01 -26.97 -9.99
C ASN A 445 19.98 -26.28 -9.09
N ILE A 446 18.83 -26.92 -8.85
CA ILE A 446 17.81 -26.43 -7.93
C ILE A 446 18.36 -26.37 -6.51
N VAL A 447 18.96 -27.46 -6.05
CA VAL A 447 19.52 -27.59 -4.70
C VAL A 447 20.61 -26.57 -4.42
N SER A 448 21.45 -26.26 -5.41
CA SER A 448 22.55 -25.29 -5.26
C SER A 448 22.12 -23.83 -5.39
N ALA A 449 21.04 -23.54 -6.10
CA ALA A 449 20.61 -22.18 -6.37
C ALA A 449 19.52 -21.69 -5.40
N VAL A 450 18.54 -22.53 -5.03
CA VAL A 450 17.35 -22.10 -4.30
C VAL A 450 17.63 -21.95 -2.80
N ASN A 451 17.39 -20.75 -2.28
CA ASN A 451 17.51 -20.40 -0.86
C ASN A 451 16.18 -20.55 -0.11
N LEU A 452 15.08 -20.14 -0.74
CA LEU A 452 13.77 -20.10 -0.12
C LEU A 452 12.68 -20.16 -1.19
N ILE A 453 11.62 -20.89 -0.90
CA ILE A 453 10.37 -20.89 -1.67
C ILE A 453 9.24 -20.49 -0.73
N MET A 454 8.43 -19.56 -1.18
CA MET A 454 7.29 -19.06 -0.42
C MET A 454 6.03 -19.13 -1.25
N ALA A 455 5.10 -20.00 -0.87
CA ALA A 455 3.76 -19.99 -1.43
C ALA A 455 2.88 -18.99 -0.67
N GLN A 456 2.05 -18.26 -1.40
CA GLN A 456 1.28 -17.13 -0.87
C GLN A 456 -0.16 -17.13 -1.36
N ARG A 457 -1.09 -16.81 -0.45
CA ARG A 457 -2.48 -16.46 -0.70
C ARG A 457 -2.83 -15.19 0.06
N LEU A 458 -3.91 -14.52 -0.34
CA LEU A 458 -4.49 -13.40 0.40
C LEU A 458 -5.87 -13.78 0.92
N ALA A 459 -6.06 -13.63 2.22
CA ALA A 459 -7.35 -13.72 2.89
C ALA A 459 -7.86 -12.32 3.25
N ARG A 460 -9.17 -12.12 3.22
CA ARG A 460 -9.78 -10.87 3.68
C ARG A 460 -9.71 -10.78 5.20
N ARG A 461 -9.45 -9.61 5.71
CA ARG A 461 -9.46 -9.32 7.15
C ARG A 461 -10.88 -9.02 7.60
N LEU A 462 -11.28 -9.58 8.73
CA LEU A 462 -12.52 -9.20 9.39
C LEU A 462 -12.49 -7.71 9.76
N CYS A 463 -13.61 -7.05 9.60
CA CYS A 463 -13.77 -5.66 9.99
C CYS A 463 -13.73 -5.53 11.53
N GLU A 464 -12.80 -4.77 12.06
CA GLU A 464 -12.64 -4.57 13.49
C GLU A 464 -13.86 -3.92 14.17
N HIS A 465 -14.65 -3.13 13.39
CA HIS A 465 -15.84 -2.45 13.92
C HIS A 465 -17.06 -3.35 14.07
N CYS A 466 -17.16 -4.43 13.29
CA CYS A 466 -18.40 -5.21 13.26
C CYS A 466 -18.23 -6.72 13.41
N LYS A 467 -17.01 -7.25 13.49
CA LYS A 467 -16.80 -8.68 13.71
C LYS A 467 -17.43 -9.10 15.05
N LYS A 468 -18.06 -10.28 15.10
CA LYS A 468 -18.66 -10.84 16.31
C LYS A 468 -18.12 -12.23 16.59
N PRO A 469 -17.99 -12.62 17.86
CA PRO A 469 -17.71 -14.01 18.19
C PRO A 469 -18.78 -14.91 17.56
N ALA A 470 -18.35 -16.07 17.08
CA ALA A 470 -19.22 -17.06 16.48
C ALA A 470 -18.96 -18.42 17.11
N ASP A 471 -20.02 -19.14 17.38
CA ASP A 471 -19.98 -20.50 17.89
C ASP A 471 -20.08 -21.48 16.72
N PHE A 472 -19.12 -22.38 16.61
CA PHE A 472 -19.12 -23.47 15.66
C PHE A 472 -19.15 -24.80 16.43
N PRO A 473 -19.84 -25.82 15.93
CA PRO A 473 -19.77 -27.17 16.48
C PRO A 473 -18.33 -27.71 16.48
N ASP A 474 -17.93 -28.39 17.57
CA ASP A 474 -16.56 -28.91 17.73
C ASP A 474 -16.13 -29.81 16.57
N ASN A 475 -17.04 -30.63 16.04
CA ASN A 475 -16.76 -31.50 14.89
C ASN A 475 -16.40 -30.72 13.62
N ILE A 476 -16.96 -29.51 13.43
CA ILE A 476 -16.60 -28.65 12.28
C ILE A 476 -15.19 -28.08 12.49
N LEU A 477 -14.87 -27.66 13.70
CA LEU A 477 -13.55 -27.10 14.03
C LEU A 477 -12.44 -28.16 13.92
N ILE A 478 -12.69 -29.36 14.43
CA ILE A 478 -11.77 -30.50 14.29
C ILE A 478 -11.55 -30.85 12.81
N SER A 479 -12.64 -30.91 12.04
CA SER A 479 -12.53 -31.17 10.60
C SER A 479 -11.82 -30.05 9.82
N ALA A 480 -11.87 -28.83 10.32
CA ALA A 480 -11.13 -27.69 9.77
C ALA A 480 -9.62 -27.76 10.06
N GLY A 481 -9.20 -28.53 11.09
CA GLY A 481 -7.79 -28.72 11.47
C GLY A 481 -7.40 -28.11 12.82
N PHE A 482 -8.35 -27.74 13.66
CA PHE A 482 -8.09 -27.33 15.04
C PHE A 482 -7.94 -28.56 15.96
N ASN A 483 -7.10 -28.44 16.99
CA ASN A 483 -6.90 -29.49 17.97
C ASN A 483 -8.01 -29.48 19.03
N GLU A 484 -8.41 -30.64 19.53
CA GLU A 484 -9.45 -30.75 20.58
C GLU A 484 -9.11 -29.96 21.85
N ASP A 485 -7.83 -29.92 22.25
CA ASP A 485 -7.38 -29.24 23.46
C ASP A 485 -7.53 -27.71 23.35
N GLU A 486 -7.43 -27.13 22.15
CA GLU A 486 -7.54 -25.68 21.95
C GLU A 486 -8.98 -25.18 21.85
N LEU A 487 -9.97 -26.06 21.58
CA LEU A 487 -11.36 -25.65 21.34
C LEU A 487 -11.96 -24.91 22.55
N LYS A 488 -11.56 -25.25 23.78
CA LYS A 488 -12.05 -24.61 25.00
C LYS A 488 -11.64 -23.13 25.15
N THR A 489 -10.55 -22.74 24.53
CA THR A 489 -9.99 -21.39 24.64
C THR A 489 -10.07 -20.61 23.33
N LEU A 490 -10.41 -21.28 22.24
CA LEU A 490 -10.44 -20.73 20.89
C LEU A 490 -11.59 -19.72 20.73
N LYS A 491 -11.27 -18.51 20.31
CA LYS A 491 -12.25 -17.48 19.98
C LYS A 491 -12.26 -17.25 18.47
N ILE A 492 -13.33 -17.65 17.81
CA ILE A 492 -13.54 -17.48 16.39
C ILE A 492 -14.51 -16.33 16.16
N PHE A 493 -14.27 -15.56 15.09
CA PHE A 493 -15.12 -14.44 14.73
C PHE A 493 -15.72 -14.63 13.34
N SER A 494 -16.95 -14.14 13.17
CA SER A 494 -17.65 -14.11 11.89
C SER A 494 -17.87 -12.67 11.39
N PRO A 495 -17.93 -12.48 10.05
CA PRO A 495 -18.25 -11.19 9.46
C PRO A 495 -19.71 -10.82 9.68
N VAL A 496 -20.00 -9.54 9.92
CA VAL A 496 -21.37 -9.04 10.06
C VAL A 496 -21.72 -8.06 8.94
N GLY A 497 -20.98 -6.97 8.84
CA GLY A 497 -21.20 -5.87 7.90
C GLY A 497 -21.56 -4.57 8.62
N CYS A 498 -20.98 -3.46 8.14
CA CYS A 498 -21.24 -2.10 8.62
C CYS A 498 -20.83 -1.08 7.55
N GLU A 499 -21.04 0.20 7.81
CA GLU A 499 -20.70 1.29 6.89
C GLU A 499 -19.19 1.39 6.58
N HIS A 500 -18.34 0.87 7.47
CA HIS A 500 -16.88 0.93 7.33
C HIS A 500 -16.26 -0.24 6.54
N CYS A 501 -17.07 -1.19 6.07
CA CYS A 501 -16.55 -2.43 5.46
C CYS A 501 -17.44 -2.92 4.31
N THR A 502 -16.94 -3.93 3.59
CA THR A 502 -17.70 -4.64 2.54
C THR A 502 -18.04 -6.04 3.05
N ASN A 503 -19.32 -6.29 3.35
CA ASN A 503 -19.82 -7.59 3.84
C ASN A 503 -19.02 -8.15 5.03
N GLY A 504 -18.66 -7.28 6.00
CA GLY A 504 -17.95 -7.69 7.21
C GLY A 504 -16.43 -7.80 7.06
N TYR A 505 -15.87 -7.46 5.90
CA TYR A 505 -14.42 -7.52 5.66
C TYR A 505 -13.87 -6.17 5.21
N LYS A 506 -12.62 -5.86 5.61
CA LYS A 506 -11.88 -4.67 5.20
C LYS A 506 -10.39 -4.96 5.14
N GLY A 507 -9.81 -4.87 3.94
CA GLY A 507 -8.41 -5.15 3.69
C GLY A 507 -8.09 -6.64 3.65
N ARG A 508 -6.82 -6.96 3.44
CA ARG A 508 -6.33 -8.33 3.24
C ARG A 508 -5.14 -8.61 4.13
N VAL A 509 -4.87 -9.89 4.37
CA VAL A 509 -3.70 -10.40 5.08
C VAL A 509 -3.10 -11.56 4.29
N GLY A 510 -1.77 -11.64 4.25
CA GLY A 510 -1.07 -12.77 3.63
C GLY A 510 -1.17 -14.03 4.48
N ILE A 511 -1.32 -15.16 3.80
CA ILE A 511 -1.12 -16.51 4.32
C ILE A 511 0.04 -17.11 3.57
N TYR A 512 0.99 -17.68 4.29
CA TYR A 512 2.26 -18.08 3.74
C TYR A 512 2.64 -19.51 4.12
N GLN A 513 3.19 -20.24 3.16
CA GLN A 513 4.01 -21.42 3.38
C GLN A 513 5.44 -21.03 3.01
N VAL A 514 6.32 -20.91 4.00
CA VAL A 514 7.72 -20.50 3.81
C VAL A 514 8.61 -21.72 4.01
N MET A 515 9.28 -22.15 2.95
CA MET A 515 10.09 -23.35 2.91
C MET A 515 11.54 -23.03 2.53
N THR A 516 12.47 -23.37 3.40
CA THR A 516 13.90 -23.41 3.09
C THR A 516 14.30 -24.82 2.76
N LEU A 517 15.40 -24.99 2.02
CA LEU A 517 15.88 -26.33 1.67
C LEU A 517 16.83 -26.83 2.78
N SER A 518 16.32 -27.68 3.66
CA SER A 518 17.11 -28.43 4.64
C SER A 518 18.02 -29.47 3.95
N GLU A 519 18.99 -30.03 4.64
CA GLU A 519 19.84 -31.08 4.08
C GLU A 519 19.02 -32.31 3.67
N LYS A 520 17.99 -32.68 4.44
CA LYS A 520 17.09 -33.79 4.11
C LYS A 520 16.27 -33.46 2.87
N MET A 521 15.77 -32.23 2.77
CA MET A 521 15.03 -31.78 1.59
C MET A 521 15.91 -31.81 0.33
N ARG A 522 17.16 -31.36 0.45
CA ARG A 522 18.14 -31.41 -0.65
C ARG A 522 18.41 -32.84 -1.10
N ALA A 523 18.63 -33.77 -0.16
CA ALA A 523 18.83 -35.18 -0.47
C ALA A 523 17.61 -35.76 -1.21
N LEU A 524 16.41 -35.51 -0.72
CA LEU A 524 15.18 -36.01 -1.35
C LEU A 524 14.96 -35.43 -2.77
N ILE A 525 15.32 -34.16 -3.00
CA ILE A 525 15.27 -33.55 -4.34
C ILE A 525 16.26 -34.24 -5.29
N LEU A 526 17.49 -34.51 -4.83
CA LEU A 526 18.52 -35.19 -5.62
C LEU A 526 18.15 -36.65 -5.96
N GLU A 527 17.41 -37.32 -5.09
CA GLU A 527 16.85 -38.67 -5.30
C GLU A 527 15.63 -38.67 -6.24
N GLY A 528 15.14 -37.51 -6.67
CA GLY A 528 13.97 -37.38 -7.54
C GLY A 528 12.64 -37.46 -6.80
N GLY A 529 12.61 -37.10 -5.53
CA GLY A 529 11.39 -37.09 -4.70
C GLY A 529 10.27 -36.24 -5.31
N ASN A 530 9.04 -36.77 -5.26
CA ASN A 530 7.87 -36.07 -5.78
C ASN A 530 7.31 -35.02 -4.81
N ALA A 531 6.36 -34.20 -5.29
CA ALA A 531 5.78 -33.11 -4.50
C ALA A 531 5.12 -33.57 -3.19
N LEU A 532 4.50 -34.77 -3.16
CA LEU A 532 3.90 -35.33 -1.94
C LEU A 532 4.95 -35.66 -0.88
N GLN A 533 6.02 -36.34 -1.27
CA GLN A 533 7.13 -36.67 -0.37
C GLN A 533 7.80 -35.41 0.18
N LEU A 534 7.99 -34.39 -0.67
CA LEU A 534 8.53 -33.09 -0.25
C LEU A 534 7.57 -32.39 0.72
N ALA A 535 6.26 -32.46 0.51
CA ALA A 535 5.25 -31.90 1.41
C ALA A 535 5.22 -32.61 2.77
N GLU A 536 5.30 -33.95 2.79
CA GLU A 536 5.36 -34.75 4.02
C GLU A 536 6.63 -34.43 4.82
N LEU A 537 7.77 -34.32 4.14
CA LEU A 537 9.03 -33.92 4.77
C LEU A 537 8.94 -32.51 5.33
N ALA A 538 8.43 -31.54 4.58
CA ALA A 538 8.22 -30.16 5.03
C ALA A 538 7.34 -30.12 6.29
N LYS A 539 6.24 -30.86 6.32
CA LYS A 539 5.36 -30.98 7.48
C LYS A 539 6.09 -31.60 8.69
N SER A 540 6.90 -32.64 8.47
CA SER A 540 7.71 -33.27 9.53
C SER A 540 8.77 -32.33 10.12
N GLU A 541 9.25 -31.36 9.35
CA GLU A 541 10.19 -30.32 9.76
C GLU A 541 9.49 -29.10 10.39
N GLY A 542 8.16 -29.15 10.58
CA GLY A 542 7.38 -28.10 11.21
C GLY A 542 7.04 -26.92 10.30
N ILE A 543 7.20 -27.06 8.98
CA ILE A 543 6.81 -26.03 8.00
C ILE A 543 5.29 -26.08 7.84
N ASN A 544 4.63 -25.01 8.27
CA ASN A 544 3.19 -24.85 8.12
C ASN A 544 2.83 -24.74 6.63
N ASP A 545 1.83 -25.51 6.21
CA ASP A 545 1.18 -25.31 4.92
C ASP A 545 0.30 -24.05 4.90
N LEU A 546 -0.26 -23.71 3.76
CA LEU A 546 -1.12 -22.52 3.63
C LEU A 546 -2.35 -22.60 4.53
N ARG A 547 -2.93 -23.80 4.75
CA ARG A 547 -4.08 -23.98 5.61
C ARG A 547 -3.72 -23.77 7.08
N ALA A 548 -2.64 -24.35 7.55
CA ALA A 548 -2.16 -24.20 8.91
C ALA A 548 -1.85 -22.71 9.22
N SER A 549 -1.17 -22.00 8.30
CA SER A 549 -0.95 -20.55 8.41
C SER A 549 -2.28 -19.78 8.43
N GLY A 550 -3.27 -20.17 7.63
CA GLY A 550 -4.62 -19.61 7.65
C GLY A 550 -5.33 -19.80 8.99
N LEU A 551 -5.26 -21.00 9.58
CA LEU A 551 -5.82 -21.29 10.90
C LEU A 551 -5.16 -20.44 12.00
N ASN A 552 -3.87 -20.14 11.89
CA ASN A 552 -3.19 -19.21 12.80
C ASN A 552 -3.79 -17.80 12.71
N LYS A 553 -4.18 -17.33 11.52
CA LYS A 553 -4.86 -16.04 11.37
C LYS A 553 -6.28 -16.04 11.99
N ILE A 554 -6.96 -17.20 11.98
CA ILE A 554 -8.24 -17.35 12.69
C ILE A 554 -8.03 -17.29 14.21
N ARG A 555 -7.02 -17.98 14.77
CA ARG A 555 -6.66 -17.92 16.20
C ARG A 555 -6.39 -16.49 16.66
N MET A 556 -5.79 -15.67 15.80
CA MET A 556 -5.54 -14.25 16.04
C MET A 556 -6.80 -13.36 15.86
N GLY A 557 -7.95 -13.92 15.44
CA GLY A 557 -9.18 -13.16 15.17
C GLY A 557 -9.08 -12.19 13.97
N ILE A 558 -8.15 -12.45 13.05
CA ILE A 558 -7.88 -11.58 11.88
C ILE A 558 -8.83 -11.90 10.72
N THR A 559 -9.16 -13.16 10.52
CA THR A 559 -10.01 -13.64 9.43
C THR A 559 -11.03 -14.68 9.91
N SER A 560 -11.95 -15.08 9.04
CA SER A 560 -12.98 -16.08 9.35
C SER A 560 -12.62 -17.46 8.80
N LEU A 561 -13.29 -18.50 9.32
CA LEU A 561 -13.13 -19.87 8.83
C LEU A 561 -13.58 -20.01 7.37
N GLU A 562 -14.71 -19.38 7.02
CA GLU A 562 -15.23 -19.38 5.64
C GLU A 562 -14.21 -18.80 4.63
N GLU A 563 -13.52 -17.75 5.03
CA GLU A 563 -12.53 -17.12 4.16
C GLU A 563 -11.29 -17.99 3.97
N ILE A 564 -10.82 -18.65 5.03
CA ILE A 564 -9.70 -19.60 4.92
C ILE A 564 -10.10 -20.81 4.07
N ASP A 565 -11.31 -21.33 4.25
CA ASP A 565 -11.84 -22.38 3.38
C ASP A 565 -11.87 -21.97 1.90
N ARG A 566 -12.31 -20.75 1.63
CA ARG A 566 -12.37 -20.19 0.27
C ARG A 566 -10.99 -20.12 -0.42
N VAL A 567 -9.93 -19.81 0.32
CA VAL A 567 -8.60 -19.56 -0.26
C VAL A 567 -7.63 -20.73 -0.13
N THR A 568 -7.94 -21.76 0.69
CA THR A 568 -7.08 -22.91 0.94
C THR A 568 -7.69 -24.27 0.58
N LYS A 569 -9.01 -24.38 0.37
CA LYS A 569 -9.61 -25.59 -0.19
C LYS A 569 -9.38 -25.59 -1.71
N GLU A 570 -8.78 -26.68 -2.19
CA GLU A 570 -8.62 -26.98 -3.62
C GLU A 570 -9.93 -27.49 -4.21
#